data_90fdf9d0ce462159e7e16fafd91e4ad7
#
_entry.id   90fdf9d0ce462159e7e16fafd91e4ad7
#
_cell.length_a   1.000
_cell.length_b   1.000
_cell.length_c   1.000
_cell.angle_alpha   90.00
_cell.angle_beta   90.00
_cell.angle_gamma   90.00
#
_symmetry.space_group_name_H-M   'P 1'
#
loop_
_entity.id
_entity.type
_entity.pdbx_description
1 polymer ?
#
loop_
_entity_poly.entity_id
_entity_poly.type
_entity_poly.pdbx_seq_one_letter_code
_entity_poly.pdbx_strand_id
1 'polypeptide(L)'
;MALLVLLGVADSCRVQEDPHRTLVQGSLQELNDSWTLETDQQAVYDIPESMGESLMLSICGTKQKFSLGLRAADGKETAFYTYDPDSGPAEMRLFAALPEGAAGKTLVLHCAEPSALSAMLSSEPVLATQTKLSSYYFRRSLYALAFFLLCVLCAVELGVLMVTMRSIFTPEVQHQTRVMIGLMLDAGIWVLTDSELLTLFTDKASFVAFLSLLSFGLIVPLTLEFIRCTLKEECRGLRLLQQVQMLLLTADILGWLLRGWAMFWLLPLMHLTILASIPLTLRDLFAAYKKTRSEDVRDILVGFGALAVCAAAALVFFYGDHAGWQYAVFYCVVLLCFL
;
A
#
# COMPACT_ATOMS: atom_id res chain seq x y z
N MET A 1 -6.08 -16.24 16.13
CA MET A 1 -5.96 -15.42 14.89
C MET A 1 -7.05 -14.36 14.80
N ALA A 2 -8.36 -14.70 14.86
CA ALA A 2 -9.46 -13.71 14.87
C ALA A 2 -9.30 -12.61 15.93
N LEU A 3 -8.76 -12.91 17.09
CA LEU A 3 -8.52 -11.95 18.17
C LEU A 3 -7.43 -10.93 17.82
N LEU A 4 -6.37 -11.34 17.13
CA LEU A 4 -5.29 -10.43 16.67
C LEU A 4 -5.78 -9.50 15.56
N VAL A 5 -6.63 -10.00 14.66
CA VAL A 5 -7.29 -9.20 13.61
C VAL A 5 -8.26 -8.21 14.25
N LEU A 6 -9.07 -8.65 15.23
CA LEU A 6 -9.99 -7.78 15.98
C LEU A 6 -9.26 -6.71 16.81
N LEU A 7 -8.13 -7.06 17.44
CA LEU A 7 -7.31 -6.11 18.18
C LEU A 7 -6.63 -5.08 17.25
N GLY A 8 -6.12 -5.52 16.10
CA GLY A 8 -5.55 -4.62 15.08
C GLY A 8 -6.60 -3.68 14.50
N VAL A 9 -7.80 -4.18 14.23
CA VAL A 9 -8.95 -3.38 13.76
C VAL A 9 -9.44 -2.42 14.83
N ALA A 10 -9.57 -2.89 16.07
CA ALA A 10 -10.01 -2.03 17.18
C ALA A 10 -9.00 -0.91 17.48
N ASP A 11 -7.70 -1.20 17.33
CA ASP A 11 -6.64 -0.19 17.51
C ASP A 11 -6.59 0.78 16.33
N SER A 12 -6.79 0.29 15.11
CA SER A 12 -6.90 1.13 13.90
C SER A 12 -8.15 2.04 13.96
N CYS A 13 -9.29 1.52 14.40
CA CYS A 13 -10.49 2.32 14.61
C CYS A 13 -10.32 3.35 15.73
N ARG A 14 -9.62 3.01 16.81
CA ARG A 14 -9.32 3.96 17.90
C ARG A 14 -8.37 5.07 17.47
N VAL A 15 -7.42 4.77 16.60
CA VAL A 15 -6.51 5.76 16.01
C VAL A 15 -7.25 6.71 15.08
N GLN A 16 -8.32 6.23 14.42
CA GLN A 16 -9.14 7.06 13.53
C GLN A 16 -10.14 7.96 14.29
N GLU A 17 -10.59 7.57 15.52
CA GLU A 17 -11.54 8.39 16.27
C GLU A 17 -10.94 9.66 16.89
N ASP A 18 -9.64 9.69 17.22
CA ASP A 18 -8.97 10.92 17.62
C ASP A 18 -7.42 10.78 17.62
N PRO A 19 -6.75 10.84 16.46
CA PRO A 19 -5.29 10.88 16.42
C PRO A 19 -4.72 12.07 17.20
N HIS A 20 -5.52 13.11 17.42
CA HIS A 20 -5.14 14.33 18.13
C HIS A 20 -5.16 14.16 19.64
N ARG A 21 -6.15 13.49 20.22
CA ARG A 21 -6.31 13.44 21.68
C ARG A 21 -5.25 12.64 22.42
N THR A 22 -4.73 11.57 21.84
CA THR A 22 -3.74 10.69 22.49
C THR A 22 -2.30 11.13 22.32
N LEU A 23 -2.00 11.97 21.31
CA LEU A 23 -0.66 12.42 20.98
C LEU A 23 -0.42 13.91 21.24
N VAL A 24 -1.47 14.69 21.44
CA VAL A 24 -1.47 16.16 21.65
C VAL A 24 -0.84 16.59 22.98
N GLN A 25 -0.61 15.70 23.92
CA GLN A 25 0.15 16.10 25.11
C GLN A 25 1.64 16.35 24.87
N GLY A 26 2.04 16.59 23.64
CA GLY A 26 3.34 17.16 23.34
C GLY A 26 3.87 16.84 21.95
N SER A 27 3.58 17.63 20.93
CA SER A 27 4.46 17.93 19.81
C SER A 27 4.37 17.17 18.48
N LEU A 28 3.23 16.65 18.07
CA LEU A 28 2.90 16.56 16.66
C LEU A 28 2.17 17.85 16.30
N GLN A 29 2.72 18.65 15.40
CA GLN A 29 2.04 19.83 14.90
C GLN A 29 1.55 19.53 13.49
N GLU A 30 0.23 19.45 13.34
CA GLU A 30 -0.39 19.43 12.04
C GLU A 30 -0.27 20.80 11.42
N LEU A 31 0.09 20.80 10.14
CA LEU A 31 0.42 22.02 9.42
C LEU A 31 -0.70 22.47 8.47
N ASN A 32 -1.83 21.76 8.41
CA ASN A 32 -2.88 21.99 7.43
C ASN A 32 -3.35 23.45 7.37
N ASP A 33 -3.61 24.06 8.51
CA ASP A 33 -4.13 25.44 8.60
C ASP A 33 -3.01 26.47 8.87
N SER A 34 -1.76 26.03 8.95
CA SER A 34 -0.64 26.88 9.39
C SER A 34 0.23 27.37 8.24
N TRP A 35 0.03 26.81 7.03
CA TRP A 35 0.78 27.24 5.86
C TRP A 35 0.25 28.56 5.31
N THR A 36 1.16 29.48 5.04
CA THR A 36 0.87 30.73 4.35
C THR A 36 1.27 30.61 2.91
N LEU A 37 0.35 30.83 1.97
CA LEU A 37 0.67 30.87 0.53
C LEU A 37 1.35 32.21 0.22
N GLU A 38 2.61 32.17 -0.20
CA GLU A 38 3.32 33.35 -0.72
C GLU A 38 3.03 33.55 -2.21
N THR A 39 2.93 32.45 -2.96
CA THR A 39 2.55 32.46 -4.39
C THR A 39 1.70 31.22 -4.67
N ASP A 40 1.15 31.14 -5.90
CA ASP A 40 0.39 29.96 -6.34
C ASP A 40 1.23 28.66 -6.36
N GLN A 41 2.55 28.76 -6.31
CA GLN A 41 3.50 27.65 -6.37
C GLN A 41 4.36 27.51 -5.12
N GLN A 42 4.15 28.37 -4.12
CA GLN A 42 5.00 28.41 -2.93
C GLN A 42 4.16 28.60 -1.67
N ALA A 43 4.39 27.72 -0.70
CA ALA A 43 3.83 27.84 0.64
C ALA A 43 4.96 27.90 1.67
N VAL A 44 4.74 28.64 2.75
CA VAL A 44 5.70 28.81 3.84
C VAL A 44 5.08 28.47 5.18
N TYR A 45 5.92 28.01 6.08
CA TYR A 45 5.55 27.70 7.46
C TYR A 45 6.69 28.11 8.41
N ASP A 46 6.39 28.92 9.40
CA ASP A 46 7.35 29.33 10.42
C ASP A 46 7.49 28.27 11.48
N ILE A 47 8.66 27.64 11.57
CA ILE A 47 8.95 26.60 12.56
C ILE A 47 9.14 27.23 13.93
N PRO A 48 8.33 26.89 14.94
CA PRO A 48 8.52 27.41 16.27
C PRO A 48 9.88 27.07 16.87
N GLU A 49 10.51 27.99 17.55
CA GLU A 49 11.78 27.75 18.26
C GLU A 49 11.65 26.64 19.32
N SER A 50 10.46 26.46 19.88
CA SER A 50 10.17 25.45 20.90
C SER A 50 10.14 24.00 20.39
N MET A 51 10.21 23.75 19.07
CA MET A 51 10.13 22.39 18.52
C MET A 51 11.37 21.55 18.76
N GLY A 52 12.50 22.13 19.16
CA GLY A 52 13.74 21.40 19.47
C GLY A 52 14.54 21.02 18.23
N GLU A 53 15.49 20.11 18.41
CA GLU A 53 16.39 19.62 17.37
C GLU A 53 15.87 18.34 16.74
N SER A 54 16.47 17.96 15.59
CA SER A 54 16.18 16.70 14.85
C SER A 54 14.71 16.62 14.38
N LEU A 55 14.26 17.63 13.67
CA LEU A 55 12.93 17.69 13.10
C LEU A 55 12.82 16.87 11.82
N MET A 56 11.63 16.30 11.58
CA MET A 56 11.28 15.55 10.38
C MET A 56 9.89 15.98 9.92
N LEU A 57 9.76 16.23 8.62
CA LEU A 57 8.49 16.51 7.95
C LEU A 57 7.96 15.23 7.30
N SER A 58 6.72 14.90 7.56
CA SER A 58 5.96 13.90 6.81
C SER A 58 5.02 14.60 5.85
N ILE A 59 5.10 14.28 4.57
CA ILE A 59 4.31 14.89 3.51
C ILE A 59 3.97 13.86 2.44
N CYS A 60 2.77 13.93 1.84
CA CYS A 60 2.45 13.08 0.68
C CYS A 60 3.14 13.61 -0.57
N GLY A 61 3.78 12.71 -1.31
CA GLY A 61 4.26 12.98 -2.66
C GLY A 61 3.08 13.22 -3.60
N THR A 62 3.35 13.95 -4.66
CA THR A 62 2.42 14.21 -5.75
C THR A 62 3.00 13.70 -7.06
N LYS A 63 2.22 13.79 -8.15
CA LYS A 63 2.71 13.51 -9.51
C LYS A 63 3.62 14.61 -10.08
N GLN A 64 3.92 15.63 -9.29
CA GLN A 64 4.70 16.80 -9.69
C GLN A 64 5.97 16.94 -8.86
N LYS A 65 6.97 17.57 -9.45
CA LYS A 65 8.21 17.90 -8.74
C LYS A 65 7.94 18.94 -7.66
N PHE A 66 8.55 18.73 -6.50
CA PHE A 66 8.57 19.73 -5.45
C PHE A 66 9.93 19.78 -4.75
N SER A 67 10.21 20.86 -4.08
CA SER A 67 11.39 20.99 -3.23
C SER A 67 11.04 21.63 -1.90
N LEU A 68 11.79 21.25 -0.87
CA LEU A 68 11.74 21.83 0.46
C LEU A 68 13.01 22.62 0.71
N GLY A 69 12.85 23.84 1.18
CA GLY A 69 13.92 24.74 1.58
C GLY A 69 13.72 25.25 3.00
N LEU A 70 14.80 25.76 3.58
CA LEU A 70 14.78 26.54 4.80
C LEU A 70 15.22 27.95 4.49
N ARG A 71 14.42 28.94 4.88
CA ARG A 71 14.72 30.35 4.78
C ARG A 71 15.16 30.86 6.14
N ALA A 72 16.37 31.40 6.19
CA ALA A 72 16.90 32.03 7.40
C ALA A 72 16.38 33.46 7.56
N ALA A 73 16.62 34.08 8.72
CA ALA A 73 16.18 35.44 9.04
C ALA A 73 16.78 36.49 8.11
N ASP A 74 17.91 36.21 7.46
CA ASP A 74 18.53 37.07 6.45
C ASP A 74 17.86 36.98 5.05
N GLY A 75 16.82 36.16 4.93
CA GLY A 75 16.10 35.94 3.67
C GLY A 75 16.75 34.90 2.75
N LYS A 76 17.91 34.36 3.13
CA LYS A 76 18.61 33.37 2.32
C LYS A 76 17.89 32.02 2.44
N GLU A 77 17.51 31.45 1.31
CA GLU A 77 16.88 30.14 1.22
C GLU A 77 17.90 29.07 0.82
N THR A 78 17.83 27.91 1.47
CA THR A 78 18.66 26.75 1.18
C THR A 78 17.78 25.53 1.02
N ALA A 79 17.72 24.99 -0.20
CA ALA A 79 17.01 23.73 -0.46
C ALA A 79 17.74 22.56 0.19
N PHE A 80 17.00 21.67 0.84
CA PHE A 80 17.56 20.49 1.50
C PHE A 80 16.91 19.17 1.03
N TYR A 81 15.75 19.23 0.40
CA TYR A 81 15.06 18.05 -0.13
C TYR A 81 14.43 18.38 -1.48
N THR A 82 14.56 17.47 -2.44
CA THR A 82 13.92 17.58 -3.76
C THR A 82 13.29 16.23 -4.10
N TYR A 83 12.02 16.27 -4.43
CA TYR A 83 11.27 15.12 -4.91
C TYR A 83 11.07 15.22 -6.40
N ASP A 84 11.44 14.14 -7.11
CA ASP A 84 11.20 13.99 -8.54
C ASP A 84 10.28 12.76 -8.76
N PRO A 85 9.04 12.95 -9.23
CA PRO A 85 8.09 11.87 -9.45
C PRO A 85 8.54 10.86 -10.53
N ASP A 86 9.48 11.25 -11.42
CA ASP A 86 10.08 10.32 -12.39
C ASP A 86 10.94 9.26 -11.70
N SER A 87 11.40 9.55 -10.47
CA SER A 87 12.21 8.65 -9.64
C SER A 87 11.47 8.00 -8.48
N GLY A 88 10.20 8.35 -8.26
CA GLY A 88 9.41 7.87 -7.13
C GLY A 88 7.92 7.69 -7.44
N PRO A 89 7.18 6.98 -6.57
CA PRO A 89 5.74 6.82 -6.73
C PRO A 89 5.01 8.12 -6.39
N ALA A 90 4.09 8.50 -7.24
CA ALA A 90 3.09 9.49 -6.87
C ALA A 90 2.25 8.98 -5.68
N GLU A 91 1.86 9.88 -4.78
CA GLU A 91 0.93 9.61 -3.67
C GLU A 91 1.49 8.75 -2.52
N MET A 92 2.80 8.56 -2.44
CA MET A 92 3.44 7.92 -1.29
C MET A 92 3.79 8.97 -0.21
N ARG A 93 3.62 8.59 1.06
CA ARG A 93 4.07 9.44 2.17
C ARG A 93 5.59 9.43 2.25
N LEU A 94 6.16 10.63 2.22
CA LEU A 94 7.58 10.88 2.24
C LEU A 94 7.98 11.46 3.61
N PHE A 95 9.20 11.15 4.03
CA PHE A 95 9.78 11.62 5.28
C PHE A 95 11.04 12.40 4.99
N ALA A 96 10.98 13.71 5.17
CA ALA A 96 12.13 14.60 4.93
C ALA A 96 12.71 15.05 6.28
N ALA A 97 13.95 14.62 6.56
CA ALA A 97 14.68 15.13 7.72
C ALA A 97 15.09 16.59 7.48
N LEU A 98 14.79 17.45 8.44
CA LEU A 98 15.21 18.84 8.38
C LEU A 98 16.68 18.98 8.80
N PRO A 99 17.43 19.93 8.22
CA PRO A 99 18.79 20.23 8.67
C PRO A 99 18.84 20.69 10.14
N GLU A 100 19.97 20.48 10.79
CA GLU A 100 20.19 20.96 12.16
C GLU A 100 19.97 22.49 12.26
N GLY A 101 19.37 22.93 13.35
CA GLY A 101 19.03 24.34 13.56
C GLY A 101 17.90 24.84 12.67
N ALA A 102 16.97 23.98 12.27
CA ALA A 102 15.75 24.36 11.53
C ALA A 102 14.74 25.10 12.40
N ALA A 103 14.70 24.87 13.71
CA ALA A 103 13.83 25.60 14.64
C ALA A 103 14.08 27.12 14.54
N GLY A 104 12.99 27.89 14.55
CA GLY A 104 13.04 29.36 14.38
C GLY A 104 13.28 29.83 12.95
N LYS A 105 13.31 28.94 11.96
CA LYS A 105 13.42 29.29 10.53
C LYS A 105 12.08 29.04 9.82
N THR A 106 11.95 29.61 8.63
CA THR A 106 10.79 29.40 7.77
C THR A 106 11.03 28.21 6.84
N LEU A 107 10.17 27.19 6.92
CA LEU A 107 10.12 26.08 5.98
C LEU A 107 9.42 26.56 4.71
N VAL A 108 10.01 26.27 3.56
CA VAL A 108 9.50 26.70 2.26
C VAL A 108 9.24 25.47 1.41
N LEU A 109 8.02 25.35 0.90
CA LEU A 109 7.59 24.31 -0.03
C LEU A 109 7.37 24.94 -1.40
N HIS A 110 8.13 24.49 -2.39
CA HIS A 110 7.97 24.88 -3.80
C HIS A 110 7.39 23.72 -4.61
N CYS A 111 6.31 23.97 -5.32
CA CYS A 111 5.71 23.03 -6.28
C CYS A 111 5.73 23.60 -7.70
N ALA A 112 5.91 22.72 -8.68
CA ALA A 112 5.87 23.12 -10.09
C ALA A 112 4.47 23.59 -10.53
N GLU A 113 3.42 23.04 -9.92
CA GLU A 113 2.03 23.36 -10.25
C GLU A 113 1.19 23.73 -9.00
N PRO A 114 0.29 24.71 -9.11
CA PRO A 114 -0.57 25.14 -7.99
C PRO A 114 -1.50 24.04 -7.47
N SER A 115 -2.03 23.20 -8.37
CA SER A 115 -2.89 22.07 -8.02
C SER A 115 -2.17 21.04 -7.15
N ALA A 116 -0.88 20.79 -7.43
CA ALA A 116 -0.04 19.90 -6.63
C ALA A 116 0.21 20.45 -5.23
N LEU A 117 0.46 21.76 -5.13
CA LEU A 117 0.64 22.42 -3.84
C LEU A 117 -0.61 22.29 -2.96
N SER A 118 -1.80 22.56 -3.51
CA SER A 118 -3.07 22.42 -2.82
C SER A 118 -3.29 20.97 -2.35
N ALA A 119 -3.03 19.99 -3.20
CA ALA A 119 -3.14 18.56 -2.85
C ALA A 119 -2.17 18.16 -1.73
N MET A 120 -0.93 18.65 -1.75
CA MET A 120 0.07 18.38 -0.71
C MET A 120 -0.35 18.99 0.63
N LEU A 121 -0.84 20.21 0.64
CA LEU A 121 -1.29 20.88 1.86
C LEU A 121 -2.54 20.21 2.45
N SER A 122 -3.45 19.71 1.61
CA SER A 122 -4.64 18.97 2.07
C SER A 122 -4.34 17.54 2.52
N SER A 123 -3.13 17.01 2.25
CA SER A 123 -2.71 15.65 2.63
C SER A 123 -2.23 15.52 4.08
N GLU A 124 -2.52 16.48 4.93
CA GLU A 124 -2.13 16.50 6.35
C GLU A 124 -0.61 16.37 6.55
N PRO A 125 0.20 17.35 6.10
CA PRO A 125 1.62 17.36 6.42
C PRO A 125 1.82 17.50 7.94
N VAL A 126 2.74 16.70 8.48
CA VAL A 126 3.02 16.65 9.92
C VAL A 126 4.50 16.94 10.17
N LEU A 127 4.78 17.90 11.04
CA LEU A 127 6.11 18.20 11.51
C LEU A 127 6.27 17.76 12.97
N ALA A 128 7.32 17.01 13.27
CA ALA A 128 7.63 16.56 14.61
C ALA A 128 9.13 16.22 14.75
N THR A 129 9.56 15.91 15.98
CA THR A 129 10.87 15.29 16.16
C THR A 129 10.91 13.92 15.50
N GLN A 130 12.05 13.55 14.93
CA GLN A 130 12.22 12.27 14.23
C GLN A 130 11.75 11.07 15.07
N THR A 131 12.09 11.04 16.35
CA THR A 131 11.69 9.95 17.26
C THR A 131 10.18 9.83 17.41
N LYS A 132 9.47 10.96 17.53
CA LYS A 132 8.00 10.97 17.70
C LYS A 132 7.28 10.60 16.43
N LEU A 133 7.71 11.16 15.30
CA LEU A 133 7.14 10.85 14.00
C LEU A 133 7.33 9.37 13.65
N SER A 134 8.56 8.87 13.84
CA SER A 134 8.86 7.45 13.60
C SER A 134 8.02 6.53 14.51
N SER A 135 7.88 6.87 15.80
CA SER A 135 7.05 6.11 16.74
C SER A 135 5.57 6.11 16.36
N TYR A 136 5.06 7.24 15.88
CA TYR A 136 3.68 7.38 15.44
C TYR A 136 3.38 6.47 14.22
N TYR A 137 4.16 6.64 13.14
CA TYR A 137 3.96 5.84 11.94
C TYR A 137 4.29 4.37 12.13
N PHE A 138 5.27 4.04 12.94
CA PHE A 138 5.56 2.66 13.31
C PHE A 138 4.35 2.01 14.00
N ARG A 139 3.75 2.67 15.00
CA ARG A 139 2.55 2.15 15.69
C ARG A 139 1.37 2.02 14.74
N ARG A 140 1.15 3.01 13.89
CA ARG A 140 0.10 2.99 12.87
C ARG A 140 0.26 1.83 11.89
N SER A 141 1.49 1.45 11.57
CA SER A 141 1.81 0.37 10.63
C SER A 141 2.04 -1.01 11.28
N LEU A 142 1.91 -1.14 12.61
CA LEU A 142 2.12 -2.41 13.32
C LEU A 142 1.24 -3.54 12.78
N TYR A 143 0.01 -3.23 12.37
CA TYR A 143 -0.89 -4.22 11.79
C TYR A 143 -0.32 -4.83 10.49
N ALA A 144 0.29 -4.00 9.64
CA ALA A 144 0.90 -4.46 8.39
C ALA A 144 2.12 -5.37 8.65
N LEU A 145 2.95 -5.00 9.63
CA LEU A 145 4.08 -5.82 10.06
C LEU A 145 3.61 -7.15 10.66
N ALA A 146 2.62 -7.12 11.55
CA ALA A 146 2.06 -8.32 12.15
C ALA A 146 1.45 -9.26 11.10
N PHE A 147 0.72 -8.69 10.14
CA PHE A 147 0.15 -9.45 9.03
C PHE A 147 1.23 -10.06 8.14
N PHE A 148 2.25 -9.30 7.76
CA PHE A 148 3.40 -9.81 6.99
C PHE A 148 4.08 -10.98 7.70
N LEU A 149 4.40 -10.83 9.00
CA LEU A 149 5.01 -11.90 9.79
C LEU A 149 4.12 -13.14 9.87
N LEU A 150 2.82 -12.97 10.01
CA LEU A 150 1.86 -14.08 9.97
C LEU A 150 1.88 -14.80 8.62
N CYS A 151 1.86 -14.06 7.51
CA CYS A 151 1.95 -14.64 6.17
C CYS A 151 3.27 -15.42 5.97
N VAL A 152 4.39 -14.87 6.45
CA VAL A 152 5.69 -15.57 6.40
C VAL A 152 5.66 -16.84 7.23
N LEU A 153 5.15 -16.81 8.46
CA LEU A 153 5.04 -17.99 9.31
C LEU A 153 4.17 -19.09 8.66
N CYS A 154 3.00 -18.74 8.15
CA CYS A 154 2.12 -19.69 7.45
C CYS A 154 2.79 -20.26 6.18
N ALA A 155 3.48 -19.41 5.40
CA ALA A 155 4.20 -19.85 4.22
C ALA A 155 5.34 -20.84 4.57
N VAL A 156 6.09 -20.56 5.64
CA VAL A 156 7.14 -21.47 6.17
C VAL A 156 6.53 -22.77 6.64
N GLU A 157 5.45 -22.74 7.41
CA GLU A 157 4.75 -23.94 7.91
C GLU A 157 4.28 -24.83 6.76
N LEU A 158 3.61 -24.24 5.75
CA LEU A 158 3.20 -24.96 4.54
C LEU A 158 4.40 -25.53 3.77
N GLY A 159 5.49 -24.78 3.69
CA GLY A 159 6.74 -25.22 3.06
C GLY A 159 7.33 -26.44 3.78
N VAL A 160 7.40 -26.41 5.10
CA VAL A 160 7.86 -27.52 5.92
C VAL A 160 6.95 -28.74 5.74
N LEU A 161 5.63 -28.56 5.78
CA LEU A 161 4.66 -29.65 5.54
C LEU A 161 4.83 -30.25 4.14
N MET A 162 5.02 -29.43 3.12
CA MET A 162 5.24 -29.90 1.76
C MET A 162 6.52 -30.73 1.62
N VAL A 163 7.61 -30.36 2.33
CA VAL A 163 8.86 -31.10 2.29
C VAL A 163 8.75 -32.40 3.09
N THR A 164 8.19 -32.34 4.31
CA THR A 164 8.10 -33.52 5.21
C THR A 164 7.11 -34.55 4.70
N MET A 165 6.00 -34.11 4.08
CA MET A 165 4.94 -35.00 3.57
C MET A 165 5.03 -35.20 2.05
N ARG A 166 6.19 -34.96 1.45
CA ARG A 166 6.38 -35.03 -0.02
C ARG A 166 5.95 -36.36 -0.64
N SER A 167 6.10 -37.48 0.10
CA SER A 167 5.70 -38.82 -0.37
C SER A 167 4.19 -39.06 -0.35
N ILE A 168 3.44 -38.25 0.39
CA ILE A 168 1.98 -38.38 0.56
C ILE A 168 1.25 -37.42 -0.40
N PHE A 169 1.84 -36.27 -0.69
CA PHE A 169 1.22 -35.26 -1.54
C PHE A 169 1.33 -35.62 -3.02
N THR A 170 0.21 -35.63 -3.70
CA THR A 170 0.18 -35.73 -5.15
C THR A 170 0.84 -34.50 -5.81
N PRO A 171 1.33 -34.62 -7.05
CA PRO A 171 1.91 -33.46 -7.77
C PRO A 171 0.97 -32.26 -7.84
N GLU A 172 -0.34 -32.49 -7.95
CA GLU A 172 -1.36 -31.46 -8.01
C GLU A 172 -1.45 -30.70 -6.67
N VAL A 173 -1.49 -31.43 -5.55
CA VAL A 173 -1.51 -30.83 -4.20
C VAL A 173 -0.22 -30.07 -3.93
N GLN A 174 0.94 -30.59 -4.37
CA GLN A 174 2.20 -29.88 -4.24
C GLN A 174 2.22 -28.58 -5.05
N HIS A 175 1.62 -28.58 -6.24
CA HIS A 175 1.51 -27.37 -7.07
C HIS A 175 0.59 -26.34 -6.40
N GLN A 176 -0.59 -26.75 -5.96
CA GLN A 176 -1.55 -25.90 -5.23
C GLN A 176 -0.92 -25.29 -3.97
N THR A 177 -0.20 -26.09 -3.17
CA THR A 177 0.51 -25.62 -1.97
C THR A 177 1.57 -24.57 -2.32
N ARG A 178 2.35 -24.77 -3.40
CA ARG A 178 3.33 -23.76 -3.87
C ARG A 178 2.68 -22.44 -4.29
N VAL A 179 1.55 -22.51 -4.99
CA VAL A 179 0.79 -21.32 -5.37
C VAL A 179 0.27 -20.60 -4.13
N MET A 180 -0.23 -21.34 -3.14
CA MET A 180 -0.70 -20.77 -1.88
C MET A 180 0.42 -20.11 -1.07
N ILE A 181 1.60 -20.74 -0.99
CA ILE A 181 2.80 -20.13 -0.38
C ILE A 181 3.15 -18.81 -1.09
N GLY A 182 3.19 -18.85 -2.43
CA GLY A 182 3.44 -17.65 -3.24
C GLY A 182 2.43 -16.54 -2.96
N LEU A 183 1.14 -16.87 -2.93
CA LEU A 183 0.06 -15.92 -2.67
C LEU A 183 0.15 -15.29 -1.27
N MET A 184 0.46 -16.10 -0.23
CA MET A 184 0.62 -15.59 1.14
C MET A 184 1.81 -14.64 1.25
N LEU A 185 2.97 -15.00 0.69
CA LEU A 185 4.14 -14.13 0.70
C LEU A 185 3.89 -12.83 -0.06
N ASP A 186 3.27 -12.92 -1.24
CA ASP A 186 2.94 -11.79 -2.08
C ASP A 186 1.95 -10.84 -1.39
N ALA A 187 0.88 -11.38 -0.80
CA ALA A 187 -0.10 -10.61 -0.03
C ALA A 187 0.53 -9.91 1.18
N GLY A 188 1.44 -10.59 1.89
CA GLY A 188 2.19 -10.01 3.01
C GLY A 188 3.09 -8.86 2.56
N ILE A 189 3.82 -9.04 1.46
CA ILE A 189 4.68 -7.99 0.87
C ILE A 189 3.82 -6.80 0.43
N TRP A 190 2.68 -7.05 -0.22
CA TRP A 190 1.81 -5.97 -0.67
C TRP A 190 1.31 -5.11 0.50
N VAL A 191 0.76 -5.70 1.56
CA VAL A 191 0.30 -4.96 2.74
C VAL A 191 1.44 -4.21 3.41
N LEU A 192 2.65 -4.79 3.45
CA LEU A 192 3.81 -4.14 4.02
C LEU A 192 4.27 -2.94 3.19
N THR A 193 4.29 -3.06 1.86
CA THR A 193 4.69 -1.98 0.94
C THR A 193 3.65 -0.89 0.82
N ASP A 194 2.36 -1.22 0.98
CA ASP A 194 1.26 -0.26 0.99
C ASP A 194 1.18 0.51 2.32
N SER A 195 1.79 -0.02 3.37
CA SER A 195 1.95 0.69 4.64
C SER A 195 3.09 1.70 4.58
N GLU A 196 3.03 2.73 5.43
CA GLU A 196 4.06 3.76 5.53
C GLU A 196 5.36 3.25 6.20
N LEU A 197 5.40 1.96 6.60
CA LEU A 197 6.49 1.39 7.39
C LEU A 197 7.82 1.36 6.63
N LEU A 198 7.80 0.88 5.38
CA LEU A 198 9.04 0.75 4.60
C LEU A 198 9.62 2.11 4.23
N THR A 199 8.80 3.10 3.92
CA THR A 199 9.25 4.47 3.61
C THR A 199 9.85 5.18 4.82
N LEU A 200 9.50 4.74 6.03
CA LEU A 200 10.12 5.24 7.26
C LEU A 200 11.57 4.77 7.43
N PHE A 201 11.92 3.59 6.90
CA PHE A 201 13.26 2.98 7.05
C PHE A 201 14.14 3.09 5.80
N THR A 202 13.60 3.51 4.67
CA THR A 202 14.37 3.62 3.43
C THR A 202 14.06 4.91 2.68
N ASP A 203 15.12 5.59 2.24
CA ASP A 203 15.00 6.76 1.37
C ASP A 203 14.71 6.37 -0.10
N LYS A 204 14.69 5.05 -0.39
CA LYS A 204 14.45 4.54 -1.75
C LYS A 204 12.97 4.30 -2.00
N ALA A 205 12.18 5.36 -2.02
CA ALA A 205 10.75 5.31 -2.30
C ALA A 205 10.42 4.55 -3.60
N SER A 206 11.21 4.72 -4.66
CA SER A 206 11.04 4.01 -5.93
C SER A 206 11.15 2.48 -5.81
N PHE A 207 12.01 1.99 -4.90
CA PHE A 207 12.11 0.55 -4.65
C PHE A 207 10.88 0.00 -3.92
N VAL A 208 10.36 0.74 -2.94
CA VAL A 208 9.13 0.36 -2.23
C VAL A 208 7.95 0.33 -3.20
N ALA A 209 7.83 1.35 -4.06
CA ALA A 209 6.81 1.40 -5.10
C ALA A 209 6.92 0.26 -6.11
N PHE A 210 8.13 -0.08 -6.53
CA PHE A 210 8.36 -1.22 -7.43
C PHE A 210 7.88 -2.53 -6.80
N LEU A 211 8.20 -2.76 -5.51
CA LEU A 211 7.71 -3.93 -4.78
C LEU A 211 6.19 -3.93 -4.65
N SER A 212 5.58 -2.77 -4.38
CA SER A 212 4.12 -2.63 -4.31
C SER A 212 3.47 -2.95 -5.65
N LEU A 213 3.99 -2.40 -6.76
CA LEU A 213 3.49 -2.70 -8.11
C LEU A 213 3.62 -4.19 -8.45
N LEU A 214 4.78 -4.78 -8.13
CA LEU A 214 5.04 -6.20 -8.40
C LEU A 214 4.06 -7.09 -7.65
N SER A 215 3.92 -6.87 -6.33
CA SER A 215 3.01 -7.65 -5.50
C SER A 215 1.55 -7.44 -5.91
N PHE A 216 1.10 -6.19 -6.11
CA PHE A 216 -0.24 -5.91 -6.59
C PHE A 216 -0.55 -6.62 -7.92
N GLY A 217 0.40 -6.58 -8.86
CA GLY A 217 0.26 -7.21 -10.17
C GLY A 217 0.25 -8.74 -10.11
N LEU A 218 0.89 -9.36 -9.11
CA LEU A 218 0.96 -10.82 -8.94
C LEU A 218 -0.22 -11.42 -8.16
N ILE A 219 -0.89 -10.65 -7.29
CA ILE A 219 -2.01 -11.16 -6.48
C ILE A 219 -3.10 -11.81 -7.35
N VAL A 220 -3.52 -11.15 -8.42
CA VAL A 220 -4.58 -11.67 -9.32
C VAL A 220 -4.16 -12.96 -10.03
N PRO A 221 -3.00 -13.00 -10.72
CA PRO A 221 -2.51 -14.23 -11.33
C PRO A 221 -2.40 -15.41 -10.36
N LEU A 222 -1.88 -15.17 -9.15
CA LEU A 222 -1.74 -16.21 -8.13
C LEU A 222 -3.10 -16.69 -7.61
N THR A 223 -4.03 -15.77 -7.37
CA THR A 223 -5.40 -16.11 -6.95
C THR A 223 -6.12 -16.93 -8.02
N LEU A 224 -6.06 -16.52 -9.29
CA LEU A 224 -6.67 -17.26 -10.40
C LEU A 224 -6.03 -18.64 -10.60
N GLU A 225 -4.71 -18.75 -10.40
CA GLU A 225 -4.02 -20.05 -10.47
C GLU A 225 -4.45 -20.95 -9.32
N PHE A 226 -4.56 -20.45 -8.09
CA PHE A 226 -5.08 -21.19 -6.95
C PHE A 226 -6.48 -21.75 -7.21
N ILE A 227 -7.39 -20.91 -7.72
CA ILE A 227 -8.76 -21.31 -8.06
C ILE A 227 -8.76 -22.39 -9.16
N ARG A 228 -7.94 -22.23 -10.19
CA ARG A 228 -7.81 -23.21 -11.28
C ARG A 228 -7.32 -24.58 -10.77
N CYS A 229 -6.32 -24.57 -9.87
CA CYS A 229 -5.84 -25.81 -9.23
C CYS A 229 -6.96 -26.51 -8.46
N THR A 230 -7.81 -25.76 -7.78
CA THR A 230 -8.94 -26.30 -7.01
C THR A 230 -10.05 -26.84 -7.90
N LEU A 231 -10.39 -26.11 -8.97
CA LEU A 231 -11.44 -26.54 -9.91
C LEU A 231 -11.06 -27.76 -10.74
N LYS A 232 -9.76 -28.05 -10.90
CA LYS A 232 -9.22 -29.15 -11.72
C LYS A 232 -9.76 -29.16 -13.16
N GLU A 233 -10.29 -28.04 -13.63
CA GLU A 233 -10.86 -27.85 -14.97
C GLU A 233 -10.10 -26.78 -15.74
N GLU A 234 -10.04 -26.91 -17.07
CA GLU A 234 -9.43 -25.91 -17.94
C GLU A 234 -10.36 -24.69 -18.11
N CYS A 235 -10.30 -23.74 -17.18
CA CYS A 235 -11.02 -22.47 -17.30
C CYS A 235 -10.26 -21.52 -18.23
N ARG A 236 -10.54 -21.59 -19.54
CA ARG A 236 -9.86 -20.76 -20.57
C ARG A 236 -9.97 -19.27 -20.30
N GLY A 237 -11.13 -18.81 -19.82
CA GLY A 237 -11.36 -17.39 -19.47
C GLY A 237 -10.44 -16.89 -18.37
N LEU A 238 -10.28 -17.67 -17.29
CA LEU A 238 -9.40 -17.32 -16.18
C LEU A 238 -7.92 -17.34 -16.61
N ARG A 239 -7.52 -18.30 -17.45
CA ARG A 239 -6.16 -18.35 -18.01
C ARG A 239 -5.87 -17.11 -18.87
N LEU A 240 -6.81 -16.70 -19.71
CA LEU A 240 -6.65 -15.49 -20.53
C LEU A 240 -6.48 -14.24 -19.66
N LEU A 241 -7.31 -14.06 -18.63
CA LEU A 241 -7.20 -12.93 -17.71
C LEU A 241 -5.87 -12.92 -16.97
N GLN A 242 -5.42 -14.09 -16.50
CA GLN A 242 -4.10 -14.25 -15.87
C GLN A 242 -2.97 -13.80 -16.81
N GLN A 243 -3.03 -14.21 -18.09
CA GLN A 243 -2.03 -13.82 -19.11
C GLN A 243 -2.08 -12.31 -19.39
N VAL A 244 -3.29 -11.74 -19.50
CA VAL A 244 -3.47 -10.29 -19.70
C VAL A 244 -2.89 -9.51 -18.53
N GLN A 245 -3.18 -9.92 -17.28
CA GLN A 245 -2.63 -9.26 -16.09
C GLN A 245 -1.10 -9.33 -16.06
N MET A 246 -0.51 -10.49 -16.35
CA MET A 246 0.95 -10.64 -16.43
C MET A 246 1.57 -9.79 -17.54
N LEU A 247 0.89 -9.66 -18.68
CA LEU A 247 1.33 -8.80 -19.78
C LEU A 247 1.29 -7.32 -19.37
N LEU A 248 0.22 -6.87 -18.71
CA LEU A 248 0.10 -5.50 -18.22
C LEU A 248 1.18 -5.17 -17.19
N LEU A 249 1.41 -6.06 -16.21
CA LEU A 249 2.47 -5.90 -15.23
C LEU A 249 3.85 -5.80 -15.90
N THR A 250 4.14 -6.71 -16.82
CA THR A 250 5.41 -6.70 -17.55
C THR A 250 5.57 -5.43 -18.39
N ALA A 251 4.51 -5.00 -19.07
CA ALA A 251 4.53 -3.77 -19.88
C ALA A 251 4.73 -2.53 -19.04
N ASP A 252 4.12 -2.45 -17.82
CA ASP A 252 4.29 -1.33 -16.90
C ASP A 252 5.74 -1.24 -16.39
N ILE A 253 6.30 -2.38 -15.95
CA ILE A 253 7.71 -2.47 -15.51
C ILE A 253 8.67 -2.10 -16.64
N LEU A 254 8.48 -2.65 -17.85
CA LEU A 254 9.33 -2.33 -18.99
C LEU A 254 9.17 -0.88 -19.46
N GLY A 255 7.96 -0.34 -19.42
CA GLY A 255 7.68 1.07 -19.73
C GLY A 255 8.40 2.00 -18.78
N TRP A 256 8.37 1.70 -17.48
CA TRP A 256 9.12 2.46 -16.47
C TRP A 256 10.64 2.36 -16.69
N LEU A 257 11.18 1.13 -16.86
CA LEU A 257 12.63 0.91 -17.00
C LEU A 257 13.22 1.46 -18.31
N LEU A 258 12.50 1.33 -19.44
CA LEU A 258 13.05 1.60 -20.77
C LEU A 258 12.63 2.94 -21.34
N ARG A 259 11.48 3.48 -20.93
CA ARG A 259 10.89 4.68 -21.50
C ARG A 259 10.65 5.80 -20.48
N GLY A 260 10.96 5.58 -19.21
CA GLY A 260 10.74 6.55 -18.15
C GLY A 260 9.25 6.86 -17.91
N TRP A 261 8.35 5.90 -18.20
CA TRP A 261 6.94 6.08 -17.86
C TRP A 261 6.79 6.20 -16.34
N ALA A 262 5.78 6.94 -15.90
CA ALA A 262 5.42 6.92 -14.50
C ALA A 262 5.07 5.49 -14.08
N MET A 263 5.62 5.01 -12.97
CA MET A 263 5.25 3.73 -12.41
C MET A 263 3.73 3.75 -12.13
N PHE A 264 3.07 2.60 -12.26
CA PHE A 264 1.60 2.48 -12.20
C PHE A 264 0.82 3.13 -13.37
N TRP A 265 1.47 3.41 -14.51
CA TRP A 265 0.78 3.94 -15.69
C TRP A 265 -0.37 3.05 -16.17
N LEU A 266 -0.18 1.72 -16.13
CA LEU A 266 -1.19 0.74 -16.54
C LEU A 266 -2.12 0.28 -15.41
N LEU A 267 -2.03 0.87 -14.22
CA LEU A 267 -2.85 0.52 -13.06
C LEU A 267 -4.36 0.50 -13.35
N PRO A 268 -4.97 1.47 -14.07
CA PRO A 268 -6.39 1.43 -14.39
C PRO A 268 -6.79 0.20 -15.21
N LEU A 269 -5.93 -0.24 -16.13
CA LEU A 269 -6.16 -1.46 -16.91
C LEU A 269 -6.02 -2.72 -16.05
N MET A 270 -5.09 -2.74 -15.10
CA MET A 270 -4.99 -3.81 -14.11
C MET A 270 -6.25 -3.89 -13.23
N HIS A 271 -6.78 -2.77 -12.76
CA HIS A 271 -8.05 -2.72 -12.04
C HIS A 271 -9.22 -3.24 -12.89
N LEU A 272 -9.25 -2.93 -14.17
CA LEU A 272 -10.27 -3.45 -15.09
C LEU A 272 -10.19 -4.99 -15.22
N THR A 273 -8.98 -5.57 -15.26
CA THR A 273 -8.83 -7.03 -15.29
C THR A 273 -9.28 -7.68 -13.98
N ILE A 274 -9.05 -7.03 -12.83
CA ILE A 274 -9.59 -7.47 -11.53
C ILE A 274 -11.11 -7.50 -11.58
N LEU A 275 -11.76 -6.41 -12.00
CA LEU A 275 -13.21 -6.34 -12.11
C LEU A 275 -13.79 -7.38 -13.08
N ALA A 276 -13.12 -7.63 -14.20
CA ALA A 276 -13.51 -8.66 -15.16
C ALA A 276 -13.33 -10.09 -14.63
N SER A 277 -12.31 -10.31 -13.77
CA SER A 277 -12.05 -11.62 -13.18
C SER A 277 -13.13 -12.05 -12.19
N ILE A 278 -13.74 -11.11 -11.47
CA ILE A 278 -14.77 -11.41 -10.45
C ILE A 278 -15.95 -12.19 -11.02
N PRO A 279 -16.72 -11.69 -12.01
CA PRO A 279 -17.90 -12.41 -12.51
C PRO A 279 -17.53 -13.72 -13.21
N LEU A 280 -16.37 -13.78 -13.89
CA LEU A 280 -15.94 -15.00 -14.55
C LEU A 280 -15.58 -16.09 -13.54
N THR A 281 -14.85 -15.73 -12.50
CA THR A 281 -14.48 -16.66 -11.41
C THR A 281 -15.72 -17.15 -10.66
N LEU A 282 -16.64 -16.25 -10.29
CA LEU A 282 -17.88 -16.62 -9.61
C LEU A 282 -18.74 -17.56 -10.47
N ARG A 283 -18.84 -17.29 -11.77
CA ARG A 283 -19.55 -18.17 -12.72
C ARG A 283 -18.95 -19.56 -12.74
N ASP A 284 -17.63 -19.66 -12.88
CA ASP A 284 -16.94 -20.95 -13.01
C ASP A 284 -16.98 -21.75 -11.68
N LEU A 285 -16.79 -21.07 -10.53
CA LEU A 285 -16.96 -21.68 -9.20
C LEU A 285 -18.40 -22.16 -8.97
N PHE A 286 -19.39 -21.36 -9.33
CA PHE A 286 -20.81 -21.72 -9.19
C PHE A 286 -21.17 -22.92 -10.08
N ALA A 287 -20.67 -22.95 -11.32
CA ALA A 287 -20.87 -24.07 -12.23
C ALA A 287 -20.23 -25.36 -11.68
N ALA A 288 -19.02 -25.28 -11.16
CA ALA A 288 -18.32 -26.38 -10.53
C ALA A 288 -19.06 -26.86 -9.27
N TYR A 289 -19.51 -25.98 -8.40
CA TYR A 289 -20.30 -26.33 -7.22
C TYR A 289 -21.61 -27.05 -7.60
N LYS A 290 -22.31 -26.53 -8.59
CA LYS A 290 -23.56 -27.18 -9.08
C LYS A 290 -23.34 -28.60 -9.60
N LYS A 291 -22.17 -28.84 -10.21
CA LYS A 291 -21.77 -30.14 -10.78
C LYS A 291 -21.30 -31.14 -9.70
N THR A 292 -20.43 -30.69 -8.80
CA THR A 292 -19.75 -31.56 -7.83
C THR A 292 -20.45 -31.65 -6.49
N ARG A 293 -21.16 -30.61 -6.06
CA ARG A 293 -21.73 -30.43 -4.72
C ARG A 293 -20.66 -30.58 -3.60
N SER A 294 -19.39 -30.32 -3.92
CA SER A 294 -18.29 -30.41 -2.97
C SER A 294 -18.36 -29.28 -1.95
N GLU A 295 -18.12 -29.60 -0.68
CA GLU A 295 -18.03 -28.59 0.38
C GLU A 295 -16.85 -27.66 0.17
N ASP A 296 -15.70 -28.18 -0.26
CA ASP A 296 -14.50 -27.37 -0.55
C ASP A 296 -14.80 -26.29 -1.61
N VAL A 297 -15.49 -26.65 -2.70
CA VAL A 297 -15.86 -25.69 -3.76
C VAL A 297 -16.87 -24.67 -3.25
N ARG A 298 -17.80 -25.08 -2.37
CA ARG A 298 -18.75 -24.16 -1.72
C ARG A 298 -18.01 -23.12 -0.87
N ASP A 299 -17.07 -23.58 -0.05
CA ASP A 299 -16.37 -22.73 0.89
C ASP A 299 -15.48 -21.72 0.15
N ILE A 300 -14.82 -22.15 -0.94
CA ILE A 300 -14.08 -21.24 -1.83
C ILE A 300 -15.02 -20.26 -2.54
N LEU A 301 -16.19 -20.72 -3.00
CA LEU A 301 -17.18 -19.82 -3.63
C LEU A 301 -17.66 -18.72 -2.67
N VAL A 302 -17.94 -19.07 -1.43
CA VAL A 302 -18.36 -18.11 -0.39
C VAL A 302 -17.21 -17.15 -0.05
N GLY A 303 -16.01 -17.68 0.19
CA GLY A 303 -14.84 -16.87 0.51
C GLY A 303 -14.45 -15.94 -0.65
N PHE A 304 -14.42 -16.43 -1.88
CA PHE A 304 -14.15 -15.60 -3.06
C PHE A 304 -15.27 -14.55 -3.28
N GLY A 305 -16.53 -14.89 -2.99
CA GLY A 305 -17.63 -13.92 -3.02
C GLY A 305 -17.43 -12.78 -2.03
N ALA A 306 -17.02 -13.08 -0.81
CA ALA A 306 -16.68 -12.07 0.19
C ALA A 306 -15.48 -11.21 -0.26
N LEU A 307 -14.41 -11.84 -0.76
CA LEU A 307 -13.25 -11.15 -1.33
C LEU A 307 -13.66 -10.20 -2.47
N ALA A 308 -14.52 -10.65 -3.38
CA ALA A 308 -15.00 -9.86 -4.51
C ALA A 308 -15.76 -8.60 -4.07
N VAL A 309 -16.59 -8.71 -3.03
CA VAL A 309 -17.30 -7.55 -2.45
C VAL A 309 -16.30 -6.55 -1.85
N CYS A 310 -15.32 -7.04 -1.09
CA CYS A 310 -14.30 -6.17 -0.50
C CYS A 310 -13.42 -5.52 -1.57
N ALA A 311 -13.02 -6.27 -2.62
CA ALA A 311 -12.22 -5.73 -3.72
C ALA A 311 -12.99 -4.65 -4.51
N ALA A 312 -14.28 -4.87 -4.77
CA ALA A 312 -15.12 -3.87 -5.42
C ALA A 312 -15.26 -2.61 -4.55
N ALA A 313 -15.47 -2.76 -3.24
CA ALA A 313 -15.51 -1.64 -2.30
C ALA A 313 -14.18 -0.88 -2.26
N ALA A 314 -13.05 -1.59 -2.20
CA ALA A 314 -11.72 -0.97 -2.22
C ALA A 314 -11.49 -0.13 -3.49
N LEU A 315 -11.91 -0.63 -4.66
CA LEU A 315 -11.81 0.12 -5.92
C LEU A 315 -12.72 1.36 -5.93
N VAL A 316 -13.93 1.26 -5.39
CA VAL A 316 -14.84 2.42 -5.28
C VAL A 316 -14.22 3.48 -4.37
N PHE A 317 -13.66 3.10 -3.23
CA PHE A 317 -12.99 4.04 -2.32
C PHE A 317 -11.74 4.63 -2.93
N PHE A 318 -10.93 3.83 -3.64
CA PHE A 318 -9.72 4.28 -4.31
C PHE A 318 -10.02 5.36 -5.37
N TYR A 319 -11.03 5.13 -6.23
CA TYR A 319 -11.40 6.11 -7.26
C TYR A 319 -12.32 7.23 -6.75
N GLY A 320 -12.98 7.03 -5.61
CA GLY A 320 -13.81 8.04 -4.97
C GLY A 320 -13.06 9.03 -4.09
N ASP A 321 -11.73 8.90 -4.00
CA ASP A 321 -10.86 9.73 -3.15
C ASP A 321 -11.31 9.78 -1.68
N HIS A 322 -11.79 8.64 -1.19
CA HIS A 322 -12.26 8.52 0.19
C HIS A 322 -11.13 8.02 1.10
N ALA A 323 -10.87 8.75 2.18
CA ALA A 323 -9.96 8.30 3.22
C ALA A 323 -10.38 6.91 3.75
N GLY A 324 -9.42 5.98 3.87
CA GLY A 324 -9.67 4.66 4.43
C GLY A 324 -9.75 3.51 3.42
N TRP A 325 -9.50 3.73 2.11
CA TRP A 325 -9.40 2.66 1.11
C TRP A 325 -8.36 1.58 1.51
N GLN A 326 -7.30 1.97 2.21
CA GLN A 326 -6.27 1.09 2.74
C GLN A 326 -6.84 0.01 3.67
N TYR A 327 -7.84 0.33 4.47
CA TYR A 327 -8.51 -0.66 5.33
C TYR A 327 -9.33 -1.67 4.53
N ALA A 328 -10.02 -1.21 3.47
CA ALA A 328 -10.75 -2.10 2.59
C ALA A 328 -9.80 -3.09 1.89
N VAL A 329 -8.65 -2.63 1.43
CA VAL A 329 -7.58 -3.46 0.88
C VAL A 329 -7.08 -4.48 1.92
N PHE A 330 -6.81 -4.05 3.15
CA PHE A 330 -6.40 -4.94 4.23
C PHE A 330 -7.41 -6.08 4.46
N TYR A 331 -8.71 -5.77 4.51
CA TYR A 331 -9.76 -6.79 4.64
C TYR A 331 -9.81 -7.73 3.45
N CYS A 332 -9.60 -7.24 2.22
CA CYS A 332 -9.51 -8.10 1.04
C CYS A 332 -8.39 -9.12 1.17
N VAL A 333 -7.21 -8.67 1.60
CA VAL A 333 -6.04 -9.53 1.74
C VAL A 333 -6.20 -10.53 2.89
N VAL A 334 -6.77 -10.11 4.02
CA VAL A 334 -7.10 -11.00 5.13
C VAL A 334 -8.05 -12.10 4.65
N LEU A 335 -9.12 -11.75 3.95
CA LEU A 335 -10.06 -12.73 3.40
C LEU A 335 -9.40 -13.67 2.38
N LEU A 336 -8.49 -13.16 1.56
CA LEU A 336 -7.73 -13.97 0.61
C LEU A 336 -6.90 -15.06 1.32
N CYS A 337 -6.33 -14.76 2.49
CA CYS A 337 -5.55 -15.72 3.27
C CYS A 337 -6.42 -16.77 4.01
N PHE A 338 -7.72 -16.53 4.12
CA PHE A 338 -8.67 -17.47 4.71
C PHE A 338 -9.38 -18.37 3.68
N LEU A 339 -9.25 -18.08 2.39
CA LEU A 339 -9.68 -18.92 1.29
C LEU A 339 -8.76 -20.13 1.09
#